data_2dd3be1625e038a4279ea2a05adc3289
#
_entry.id   2dd3be1625e038a4279ea2a05adc3289
#
_cell.length_a   1.000
_cell.length_b   1.000
_cell.length_c   1.000
_cell.angle_alpha   90.00
_cell.angle_beta   90.00
_cell.angle_gamma   90.00
#
_symmetry.space_group_name_H-M   'P 1'
#
loop_
_entity.id
_entity.type
_entity.pdbx_description
1 polymer ?
#
loop_
_entity_poly.entity_id
_entity_poly.type
_entity_poly.pdbx_seq_one_letter_code
_entity_poly.pdbx_strand_id
1 'polypeptide(L)'
;MLSLLRKEFHSATRKARSSHLPADRANANLSKRGYFKAIKAAKVAHWRSLLSSATPRSIWTVKKLSLGRLAPRFPSRLDATTPTQINDILLHHFFPPQPSRPLPSILRPFTDCTALNAGEISAALSKCSPSSTLGPITIPFSVWKSLHRIAQDILTSLLGPLLLFGHHPSSMKTANGVLLDKPGKPSYDSPSSFRIIVFLQTISKILERIVASRLSAIARCVGLLHHNQCGSLPSLSSFDTCTALADMVRTLQ
;
A
#
# COMPACT_ATOMS: atom_id res chain seq x y z
N MET A 1 19.88 5.64 21.92
CA MET A 1 19.05 6.83 21.61
C MET A 1 17.84 6.48 20.74
N LEU A 2 18.00 5.91 19.55
CA LEU A 2 16.85 5.56 18.68
C LEU A 2 15.86 4.57 19.30
N SER A 3 16.34 3.59 20.07
CA SER A 3 15.50 2.61 20.74
C SER A 3 14.61 3.24 21.84
N LEU A 4 15.11 4.24 22.55
CA LEU A 4 14.37 4.99 23.55
C LEU A 4 13.27 5.83 22.88
N LEU A 5 13.61 6.61 21.86
CA LEU A 5 12.63 7.40 21.09
C LEU A 5 11.55 6.52 20.45
N ARG A 6 11.90 5.31 20.01
CA ARG A 6 10.94 4.33 19.51
C ARG A 6 9.97 3.89 20.63
N LYS A 7 10.50 3.57 21.81
CA LYS A 7 9.65 3.19 22.96
C LYS A 7 8.70 4.32 23.36
N GLU A 8 9.20 5.56 23.43
CA GLU A 8 8.40 6.75 23.73
C GLU A 8 7.29 6.96 22.69
N PHE A 9 7.62 6.87 21.41
CA PHE A 9 6.65 6.98 20.32
C PHE A 9 5.54 5.92 20.44
N HIS A 10 5.91 4.66 20.66
CA HIS A 10 4.91 3.59 20.80
C HIS A 10 4.08 3.74 22.08
N SER A 11 4.69 4.17 23.19
CA SER A 11 3.97 4.44 24.45
C SER A 11 2.96 5.58 24.28
N ALA A 12 3.40 6.72 23.73
CA ALA A 12 2.53 7.86 23.47
C ALA A 12 1.38 7.50 22.50
N THR A 13 1.67 6.67 21.48
CA THR A 13 0.65 6.22 20.53
C THR A 13 -0.39 5.32 21.20
N ARG A 14 0.03 4.41 22.09
CA ARG A 14 -0.90 3.58 22.86
C ARG A 14 -1.79 4.42 23.76
N LYS A 15 -1.19 5.36 24.52
CA LYS A 15 -1.94 6.27 25.39
C LYS A 15 -2.97 7.09 24.61
N ALA A 16 -2.58 7.65 23.45
CA ALA A 16 -3.49 8.42 22.60
C ALA A 16 -4.65 7.59 22.04
N ARG A 17 -4.45 6.28 21.84
CA ARG A 17 -5.51 5.36 21.40
C ARG A 17 -6.48 5.01 22.54
N SER A 18 -5.99 4.83 23.76
CA SER A 18 -6.82 4.46 24.90
C SER A 18 -7.60 5.64 25.47
N SER A 19 -6.99 6.84 25.57
CA SER A 19 -7.62 8.01 26.16
C SER A 19 -8.56 8.77 25.22
N HIS A 20 -8.33 8.66 23.90
CA HIS A 20 -9.01 9.45 22.87
C HIS A 20 -8.90 10.98 23.03
N LEU A 21 -8.10 11.46 23.99
CA LEU A 21 -7.95 12.87 24.29
C LEU A 21 -7.12 13.60 23.22
N PRO A 22 -7.51 14.83 22.84
CA PRO A 22 -6.74 15.63 21.87
C PRO A 22 -5.29 15.90 22.30
N ALA A 23 -5.07 16.10 23.59
CA ALA A 23 -3.73 16.32 24.16
C ALA A 23 -2.81 15.11 24.00
N ASP A 24 -3.31 13.90 24.21
CA ASP A 24 -2.54 12.67 24.03
C ASP A 24 -2.24 12.41 22.54
N ARG A 25 -3.17 12.76 21.63
CA ARG A 25 -2.92 12.73 20.18
C ARG A 25 -1.84 13.71 19.76
N ALA A 26 -1.84 14.94 20.32
CA ALA A 26 -0.80 15.92 20.08
C ALA A 26 0.57 15.42 20.54
N ASN A 27 0.64 14.84 21.74
CA ASN A 27 1.87 14.26 22.29
C ASN A 27 2.38 13.08 21.43
N ALA A 28 1.50 12.19 20.99
CA ALA A 28 1.87 11.11 20.08
C ALA A 28 2.44 11.62 18.75
N ASN A 29 1.87 12.71 18.20
CA ASN A 29 2.38 13.35 16.99
C ASN A 29 3.75 14.01 17.20
N LEU A 30 3.99 14.63 18.35
CA LEU A 30 5.30 15.19 18.71
C LEU A 30 6.36 14.08 18.82
N SER A 31 6.08 13.03 19.59
CA SER A 31 6.95 11.87 19.73
C SER A 31 7.25 11.20 18.38
N LYS A 32 6.25 11.09 17.52
CA LYS A 32 6.41 10.61 16.14
C LYS A 32 7.39 11.47 15.34
N ARG A 33 7.19 12.79 15.35
CA ARG A 33 8.08 13.74 14.65
C ARG A 33 9.52 13.65 15.17
N GLY A 34 9.71 13.60 16.49
CA GLY A 34 11.02 13.43 17.13
C GLY A 34 11.72 12.14 16.68
N TYR A 35 11.02 11.02 16.73
CA TYR A 35 11.55 9.73 16.31
C TYR A 35 11.95 9.71 14.83
N PHE A 36 11.11 10.20 13.92
CA PHE A 36 11.43 10.23 12.48
C PHE A 36 12.56 11.23 12.16
N LYS A 37 12.63 12.37 12.87
CA LYS A 37 13.76 13.32 12.78
C LYS A 37 15.08 12.63 13.17
N ALA A 38 15.08 11.87 14.26
CA ALA A 38 16.24 11.12 14.71
C ALA A 38 16.66 10.01 13.73
N ILE A 39 15.70 9.29 13.14
CA ILE A 39 16.00 8.33 12.07
C ILE A 39 16.64 9.02 10.87
N LYS A 40 16.10 10.16 10.43
CA LYS A 40 16.69 10.93 9.32
C LYS A 40 18.11 11.36 9.62
N ALA A 41 18.34 11.89 10.82
CA ALA A 41 19.67 12.29 11.27
C ALA A 41 20.65 11.11 11.31
N ALA A 42 20.24 9.95 11.85
CA ALA A 42 21.06 8.75 11.90
C ALA A 42 21.39 8.22 10.49
N LYS A 43 20.42 8.25 9.56
CA LYS A 43 20.67 7.89 8.16
C LYS A 43 21.69 8.82 7.51
N VAL A 44 21.57 10.14 7.71
CA VAL A 44 22.52 11.12 7.18
C VAL A 44 23.92 10.91 7.76
N ALA A 45 24.02 10.69 9.08
CA ALA A 45 25.30 10.41 9.74
C ALA A 45 25.95 9.12 9.20
N HIS A 46 25.16 8.05 9.02
CA HIS A 46 25.65 6.81 8.44
C HIS A 46 26.13 7.00 6.99
N TRP A 47 25.38 7.74 6.17
CA TRP A 47 25.81 8.06 4.81
C TRP A 47 27.09 8.89 4.77
N ARG A 48 27.22 9.88 5.64
CA ARG A 48 28.46 10.68 5.75
C ARG A 48 29.65 9.82 6.15
N SER A 49 29.47 8.94 7.14
CA SER A 49 30.50 7.99 7.54
C SER A 49 30.89 7.04 6.42
N LEU A 50 29.91 6.48 5.69
CA LEU A 50 30.14 5.61 4.55
C LEU A 50 30.89 6.32 3.42
N LEU A 51 30.54 7.57 3.12
CA LEU A 51 31.20 8.38 2.09
C LEU A 51 32.62 8.74 2.49
N SER A 52 32.88 9.09 3.76
CA SER A 52 34.21 9.44 4.24
C SER A 52 35.16 8.23 4.29
N SER A 53 34.64 7.01 4.44
CA SER A 53 35.41 5.77 4.42
C SER A 53 35.45 5.09 3.03
N ALA A 54 34.85 5.70 2.02
CA ALA A 54 34.74 5.12 0.68
C ALA A 54 36.10 5.09 -0.03
N THR A 55 36.51 3.91 -0.45
CA THR A 55 37.67 3.70 -1.32
C THR A 55 37.29 3.95 -2.79
N PRO A 56 38.28 4.19 -3.70
CA PRO A 56 38.00 4.31 -5.14
C PRO A 56 37.19 3.12 -5.71
N ARG A 57 37.32 1.94 -5.13
CA ARG A 57 36.62 0.72 -5.54
C ARG A 57 35.19 0.68 -5.01
N SER A 58 34.95 1.17 -3.80
CA SER A 58 33.64 1.19 -3.16
C SER A 58 32.76 2.38 -3.57
N ILE A 59 33.35 3.44 -4.12
CA ILE A 59 32.64 4.66 -4.51
C ILE A 59 31.58 4.39 -5.60
N TRP A 60 31.82 3.43 -6.49
CA TRP A 60 30.86 3.01 -7.50
C TRP A 60 29.65 2.29 -6.90
N THR A 61 29.87 1.52 -5.83
CA THR A 61 28.78 0.88 -5.07
C THR A 61 27.95 1.94 -4.35
N VAL A 62 28.59 2.92 -3.73
CA VAL A 62 27.94 4.05 -3.09
C VAL A 62 27.13 4.84 -4.11
N LYS A 63 27.68 5.12 -5.29
CA LYS A 63 26.98 5.78 -6.39
C LYS A 63 25.76 4.97 -6.86
N LYS A 64 25.90 3.66 -7.02
CA LYS A 64 24.76 2.77 -7.37
C LYS A 64 23.66 2.80 -6.31
N LEU A 65 24.03 2.76 -5.03
CA LEU A 65 23.11 2.87 -3.90
C LEU A 65 22.38 4.23 -3.87
N SER A 66 23.12 5.34 -4.05
CA SER A 66 22.55 6.69 -4.03
C SER A 66 21.60 6.95 -5.18
N LEU A 67 21.83 6.33 -6.34
CA LEU A 67 20.96 6.43 -7.52
C LEU A 67 19.77 5.45 -7.49
N GLY A 68 19.62 4.66 -6.41
CA GLY A 68 18.61 3.60 -6.36
C GLY A 68 18.85 2.49 -7.39
N ARG A 69 20.01 2.49 -8.04
CA ARG A 69 20.40 1.53 -9.07
C ARG A 69 21.17 0.35 -8.46
N LEU A 70 20.71 -0.22 -7.37
CA LEU A 70 20.94 -1.64 -7.17
C LEU A 70 20.15 -2.29 -8.31
N ALA A 71 20.88 -2.82 -9.29
CA ALA A 71 20.26 -3.61 -10.32
C ALA A 71 19.35 -4.62 -9.59
N PRO A 72 18.06 -4.70 -9.93
CA PRO A 72 17.24 -5.77 -9.40
C PRO A 72 18.02 -7.05 -9.64
N ARG A 73 18.16 -7.88 -8.61
CA ARG A 73 18.71 -9.21 -8.79
C ARG A 73 17.68 -9.95 -9.64
N PHE A 74 17.86 -9.86 -10.96
CA PHE A 74 17.10 -10.73 -11.83
C PHE A 74 17.43 -12.16 -11.46
N PRO A 75 16.45 -13.06 -11.47
CA PRO A 75 16.71 -14.47 -11.35
C PRO A 75 17.63 -14.89 -12.52
N SER A 76 18.93 -14.84 -12.28
CA SER A 76 19.94 -15.15 -13.29
C SER A 76 20.05 -16.65 -13.58
N ARG A 77 19.27 -17.47 -12.91
CA ARG A 77 19.26 -18.93 -12.96
C ARG A 77 17.87 -19.56 -12.94
N LEU A 78 16.84 -18.84 -13.35
CA LEU A 78 15.68 -19.55 -13.86
C LEU A 78 16.19 -20.33 -15.09
N ASP A 79 15.77 -21.58 -15.28
CA ASP A 79 16.09 -22.43 -16.43
C ASP A 79 15.65 -21.83 -17.78
N ALA A 80 15.72 -20.53 -17.90
CA ALA A 80 15.28 -19.69 -18.98
C ALA A 80 16.43 -18.83 -19.46
N THR A 81 16.76 -18.96 -20.74
CA THR A 81 17.90 -18.28 -21.38
C THR A 81 17.56 -16.88 -21.88
N THR A 82 16.29 -16.50 -21.99
CA THR A 82 15.86 -15.22 -22.56
C THR A 82 14.99 -14.41 -21.58
N PRO A 83 15.04 -13.06 -21.64
CA PRO A 83 14.19 -12.20 -20.81
C PRO A 83 12.69 -12.48 -20.98
N THR A 84 12.27 -12.90 -22.17
CA THR A 84 10.87 -13.24 -22.47
C THR A 84 10.43 -14.48 -21.68
N GLN A 85 11.25 -15.54 -21.69
CA GLN A 85 10.98 -16.77 -20.93
C GLN A 85 10.93 -16.50 -19.42
N ILE A 86 11.80 -15.62 -18.90
CA ILE A 86 11.76 -15.20 -17.50
C ILE A 86 10.44 -14.50 -17.18
N ASN A 87 10.00 -13.59 -18.04
CA ASN A 87 8.70 -12.91 -17.86
C ASN A 87 7.53 -13.91 -17.87
N ASP A 88 7.52 -14.87 -18.78
CA ASP A 88 6.46 -15.87 -18.87
C ASP A 88 6.39 -16.75 -17.62
N ILE A 89 7.53 -17.21 -17.12
CA ILE A 89 7.61 -17.97 -15.86
C ILE A 89 7.09 -17.15 -14.69
N LEU A 90 7.46 -15.87 -14.59
CA LEU A 90 7.02 -14.99 -13.51
C LEU A 90 5.54 -14.66 -13.62
N LEU A 91 5.04 -14.37 -14.84
CA LEU A 91 3.63 -14.12 -15.07
C LEU A 91 2.79 -15.35 -14.71
N HIS A 92 3.20 -16.55 -15.16
CA HIS A 92 2.48 -17.77 -14.85
C HIS A 92 2.48 -18.11 -13.35
N HIS A 93 3.57 -17.80 -12.64
CA HIS A 93 3.67 -18.03 -11.21
C HIS A 93 2.81 -17.07 -10.39
N PHE A 94 2.85 -15.77 -10.71
CA PHE A 94 2.14 -14.75 -9.95
C PHE A 94 0.69 -14.52 -10.40
N PHE A 95 0.40 -14.81 -11.66
CA PHE A 95 -0.91 -14.66 -12.27
C PHE A 95 -1.28 -15.93 -13.05
N PRO A 96 -1.49 -17.07 -12.35
CA PRO A 96 -1.87 -18.30 -13.02
C PRO A 96 -3.18 -18.08 -13.78
N PRO A 97 -3.36 -18.71 -14.96
CA PRO A 97 -4.60 -18.62 -15.72
C PRO A 97 -5.75 -19.05 -14.81
N GLN A 98 -6.75 -18.21 -14.72
CA GLN A 98 -7.93 -18.53 -13.91
C GLN A 98 -8.69 -19.69 -14.57
N PRO A 99 -9.08 -20.71 -13.78
CA PRO A 99 -9.99 -21.72 -14.31
C PRO A 99 -11.25 -21.01 -14.81
N SER A 100 -11.72 -21.40 -16.00
CA SER A 100 -12.96 -20.91 -16.57
C SER A 100 -14.13 -21.33 -15.68
N ARG A 101 -14.39 -20.54 -14.63
CA ARG A 101 -15.61 -20.69 -13.87
C ARG A 101 -16.70 -19.93 -14.62
N PRO A 102 -17.83 -20.58 -14.93
CA PRO A 102 -18.98 -19.84 -15.40
C PRO A 102 -19.28 -18.76 -14.36
N LEU A 103 -19.34 -17.52 -14.81
CA LEU A 103 -19.82 -16.42 -13.94
C LEU A 103 -21.15 -16.88 -13.33
N PRO A 104 -21.31 -16.80 -12.00
CA PRO A 104 -22.59 -17.11 -11.40
C PRO A 104 -23.65 -16.27 -12.11
N SER A 105 -24.70 -16.90 -12.60
CA SER A 105 -25.81 -16.27 -13.32
C SER A 105 -26.61 -15.26 -12.47
N ILE A 106 -26.15 -15.01 -11.25
CA ILE A 106 -26.73 -14.07 -10.30
C ILE A 106 -25.95 -12.75 -10.35
N LEU A 107 -25.97 -12.11 -11.49
CA LEU A 107 -25.96 -10.67 -11.48
C LEU A 107 -27.43 -10.21 -11.30
N ARG A 108 -27.97 -10.40 -10.10
CA ARG A 108 -29.08 -9.52 -9.70
C ARG A 108 -28.52 -8.11 -9.80
N PRO A 109 -29.12 -7.23 -10.59
CA PRO A 109 -28.70 -5.84 -10.60
C PRO A 109 -28.70 -5.40 -9.13
N PHE A 110 -27.58 -4.87 -8.67
CA PHE A 110 -27.44 -4.30 -7.33
C PHE A 110 -28.34 -3.07 -7.34
N THR A 111 -29.62 -3.27 -7.07
CA THR A 111 -30.67 -2.24 -7.18
C THR A 111 -30.48 -1.09 -6.20
N ASP A 112 -29.58 -1.26 -5.21
CA ASP A 112 -29.30 -0.25 -4.17
C ASP A 112 -27.90 0.37 -4.29
N CYS A 113 -27.29 0.36 -5.47
CA CYS A 113 -26.04 1.09 -5.66
C CYS A 113 -26.35 2.60 -5.66
N THR A 114 -26.21 3.24 -4.50
CA THR A 114 -26.35 4.69 -4.42
C THR A 114 -25.40 5.39 -5.38
N ALA A 115 -25.89 6.43 -6.05
CA ALA A 115 -25.08 7.23 -6.97
C ALA A 115 -23.79 7.71 -6.30
N LEU A 116 -22.73 7.78 -7.07
CA LEU A 116 -21.45 8.31 -6.60
C LEU A 116 -21.61 9.80 -6.31
N ASN A 117 -21.15 10.23 -5.14
CA ASN A 117 -21.15 11.64 -4.77
C ASN A 117 -19.74 12.23 -4.69
N ALA A 118 -19.64 13.56 -4.79
CA ALA A 118 -18.37 14.27 -4.76
C ALA A 118 -17.62 14.10 -3.42
N GLY A 119 -18.32 13.90 -2.31
CA GLY A 119 -17.74 13.65 -0.99
C GLY A 119 -16.96 12.34 -0.92
N GLU A 120 -17.45 11.27 -1.55
CA GLU A 120 -16.73 9.99 -1.63
C GLU A 120 -15.44 10.11 -2.45
N ILE A 121 -15.47 10.85 -3.55
CA ILE A 121 -14.30 11.15 -4.37
C ILE A 121 -13.29 11.96 -3.56
N SER A 122 -13.75 13.00 -2.85
CA SER A 122 -12.91 13.81 -1.97
C SER A 122 -12.24 12.97 -0.88
N ALA A 123 -13.01 12.09 -0.23
CA ALA A 123 -12.51 11.18 0.81
C ALA A 123 -11.49 10.16 0.25
N ALA A 124 -11.70 9.67 -0.98
CA ALA A 124 -10.74 8.78 -1.64
C ALA A 124 -9.45 9.53 -2.01
N LEU A 125 -9.56 10.74 -2.57
CA LEU A 125 -8.42 11.57 -2.97
C LEU A 125 -7.61 12.08 -1.78
N SER A 126 -8.23 12.39 -0.64
CA SER A 126 -7.53 12.83 0.57
C SER A 126 -6.52 11.80 1.07
N LYS A 127 -6.84 10.52 0.93
CA LYS A 127 -5.98 9.38 1.30
C LYS A 127 -4.86 9.09 0.29
N CYS A 128 -4.84 9.76 -0.86
CA CYS A 128 -3.84 9.57 -1.90
C CYS A 128 -2.65 10.51 -1.68
N SER A 129 -1.42 9.95 -1.64
CA SER A 129 -0.21 10.77 -1.62
C SER A 129 0.05 11.37 -3.01
N PRO A 130 0.36 12.67 -3.13
CA PRO A 130 0.77 13.28 -4.39
C PRO A 130 1.99 12.62 -5.02
N SER A 131 2.91 12.10 -4.20
CA SER A 131 4.16 11.45 -4.60
C SER A 131 4.04 9.94 -4.79
N SER A 132 2.83 9.39 -4.84
CA SER A 132 2.63 7.95 -5.08
C SER A 132 3.11 7.55 -6.47
N THR A 133 3.73 6.38 -6.55
CA THR A 133 4.21 5.82 -7.82
C THR A 133 3.08 5.66 -8.82
N LEU A 134 3.35 6.09 -10.04
CA LEU A 134 2.39 6.12 -11.14
C LEU A 134 2.33 4.74 -11.82
N GLY A 135 1.15 4.41 -12.36
CA GLY A 135 0.97 3.27 -13.24
C GLY A 135 1.37 3.58 -14.69
N PRO A 136 0.92 2.76 -15.66
CA PRO A 136 1.23 2.94 -17.08
C PRO A 136 0.86 4.32 -17.62
N ILE A 137 -0.27 4.87 -17.19
CA ILE A 137 -0.65 6.26 -17.48
C ILE A 137 -0.08 7.14 -16.38
N THR A 138 0.80 8.05 -16.76
CA THR A 138 1.62 8.86 -15.85
C THR A 138 0.90 10.09 -15.28
N ILE A 139 -0.43 10.02 -15.06
CA ILE A 139 -1.19 11.12 -14.46
C ILE A 139 -1.08 11.02 -12.94
N PRO A 140 -0.48 12.00 -12.25
CA PRO A 140 -0.32 11.98 -10.80
C PRO A 140 -1.61 12.33 -10.06
N PHE A 141 -1.72 11.94 -8.79
CA PHE A 141 -2.88 12.29 -7.96
C PHE A 141 -3.07 13.79 -7.77
N SER A 142 -2.02 14.60 -7.90
CA SER A 142 -2.13 16.07 -7.86
C SER A 142 -3.04 16.60 -8.95
N VAL A 143 -3.00 16.02 -10.16
CA VAL A 143 -3.88 16.41 -11.27
C VAL A 143 -5.33 16.07 -10.93
N TRP A 144 -5.62 14.86 -10.44
CA TRP A 144 -6.98 14.45 -10.05
C TRP A 144 -7.51 15.30 -8.89
N LYS A 145 -6.68 15.67 -7.92
CA LYS A 145 -7.04 16.59 -6.83
C LYS A 145 -7.36 18.00 -7.35
N SER A 146 -6.58 18.50 -8.29
CA SER A 146 -6.84 19.80 -8.92
C SER A 146 -8.10 19.77 -9.76
N LEU A 147 -8.31 18.72 -10.55
CA LEU A 147 -9.53 18.53 -11.33
C LEU A 147 -10.76 18.47 -10.44
N HIS A 148 -10.72 17.68 -9.36
CA HIS A 148 -11.82 17.60 -8.42
C HIS A 148 -12.17 18.95 -7.76
N ARG A 149 -11.16 19.77 -7.48
CA ARG A 149 -11.36 21.12 -6.90
C ARG A 149 -12.02 22.08 -7.87
N ILE A 150 -11.68 21.99 -9.17
CA ILE A 150 -12.13 22.95 -10.20
C ILE A 150 -13.44 22.48 -10.83
N ALA A 151 -13.59 21.19 -11.07
CA ALA A 151 -14.71 20.61 -11.81
C ALA A 151 -15.09 19.22 -11.21
N GLN A 152 -15.78 19.25 -10.07
CA GLN A 152 -16.19 18.04 -9.34
C GLN A 152 -17.06 17.12 -10.20
N ASP A 153 -17.91 17.70 -11.02
CA ASP A 153 -18.90 16.96 -11.84
C ASP A 153 -18.21 16.08 -12.89
N ILE A 154 -17.04 16.46 -13.39
CA ILE A 154 -16.31 15.68 -14.39
C ILE A 154 -15.90 14.32 -13.80
N LEU A 155 -15.33 14.29 -12.60
CA LEU A 155 -14.94 13.03 -11.97
C LEU A 155 -16.14 12.20 -11.57
N THR A 156 -17.21 12.83 -11.11
CA THR A 156 -18.47 12.15 -10.77
C THR A 156 -19.10 11.52 -12.00
N SER A 157 -19.15 12.25 -13.11
CA SER A 157 -19.69 11.75 -14.40
C SER A 157 -18.82 10.65 -15.01
N LEU A 158 -17.49 10.68 -14.79
CA LEU A 158 -16.57 9.68 -15.28
C LEU A 158 -16.64 8.38 -14.46
N LEU A 159 -16.62 8.48 -13.13
CA LEU A 159 -16.52 7.32 -12.25
C LEU A 159 -17.88 6.73 -11.87
N GLY A 160 -18.94 7.55 -11.87
CA GLY A 160 -20.28 7.13 -11.50
C GLY A 160 -20.82 5.99 -12.35
N PRO A 161 -20.82 6.08 -13.69
CA PRO A 161 -21.24 4.99 -14.57
C PRO A 161 -20.43 3.71 -14.39
N LEU A 162 -19.10 3.83 -14.16
CA LEU A 162 -18.25 2.65 -13.94
C LEU A 162 -18.67 1.89 -12.69
N LEU A 163 -19.03 2.62 -11.63
CA LEU A 163 -19.53 2.04 -10.40
C LEU A 163 -20.94 1.45 -10.55
N LEU A 164 -21.83 2.19 -11.22
CA LEU A 164 -23.22 1.80 -11.40
C LEU A 164 -23.36 0.52 -12.24
N PHE A 165 -22.62 0.45 -13.35
CA PHE A 165 -22.66 -0.72 -14.25
C PHE A 165 -21.67 -1.83 -13.84
N GLY A 166 -20.89 -1.65 -12.78
CA GLY A 166 -19.87 -2.61 -12.39
C GLY A 166 -18.82 -2.85 -13.48
N HIS A 167 -18.64 -1.88 -14.38
CA HIS A 167 -17.73 -2.01 -15.52
C HIS A 167 -16.39 -1.34 -15.22
N HIS A 168 -15.31 -2.10 -15.36
CA HIS A 168 -13.95 -1.57 -15.27
C HIS A 168 -13.30 -1.63 -16.66
N PRO A 169 -13.04 -0.49 -17.31
CA PRO A 169 -12.49 -0.44 -18.67
C PRO A 169 -11.17 -1.19 -18.78
N SER A 170 -10.92 -1.85 -19.92
CA SER A 170 -9.67 -2.59 -20.17
C SER A 170 -8.43 -1.70 -20.06
N SER A 171 -8.53 -0.44 -20.50
CA SER A 171 -7.48 0.57 -20.37
C SER A 171 -7.08 0.83 -18.91
N MET A 172 -8.00 0.69 -17.96
CA MET A 172 -7.75 0.88 -16.53
C MET A 172 -7.24 -0.40 -15.83
N LYS A 173 -7.32 -1.55 -16.50
CA LYS A 173 -6.86 -2.85 -15.97
C LYS A 173 -5.37 -3.10 -16.21
N THR A 174 -4.69 -2.26 -17.00
CA THR A 174 -3.25 -2.37 -17.24
C THR A 174 -2.46 -1.85 -16.06
N ALA A 175 -1.36 -2.53 -15.74
CA ALA A 175 -0.52 -2.17 -14.61
C ALA A 175 0.95 -2.48 -14.89
N ASN A 176 1.86 -1.77 -14.23
CA ASN A 176 3.28 -2.07 -14.25
C ASN A 176 3.64 -2.95 -13.05
N GLY A 177 4.23 -4.12 -13.30
CA GLY A 177 4.75 -4.99 -12.26
C GLY A 177 6.23 -4.72 -11.99
N VAL A 178 6.60 -4.61 -10.72
CA VAL A 178 8.00 -4.53 -10.28
C VAL A 178 8.28 -5.66 -9.31
N LEU A 179 9.37 -6.38 -9.57
CA LEU A 179 9.82 -7.46 -8.71
C LEU A 179 10.71 -6.89 -7.60
N LEU A 180 10.42 -7.29 -6.37
CA LEU A 180 11.25 -7.01 -5.20
C LEU A 180 11.71 -8.31 -4.56
N ASP A 181 12.99 -8.36 -4.21
CA ASP A 181 13.57 -9.48 -3.48
C ASP A 181 12.92 -9.62 -2.09
N LYS A 182 12.57 -10.85 -1.70
CA LYS A 182 12.21 -11.16 -0.31
C LYS A 182 13.49 -11.23 0.51
N PRO A 183 13.64 -10.44 1.59
CA PRO A 183 14.85 -10.50 2.41
C PRO A 183 15.00 -11.87 3.08
N GLY A 184 16.25 -12.33 3.23
CA GLY A 184 16.60 -13.55 3.96
C GLY A 184 16.34 -14.86 3.21
N LYS A 185 16.17 -14.83 1.89
CA LYS A 185 16.10 -16.05 1.09
C LYS A 185 17.49 -16.59 0.79
N PRO A 186 17.71 -17.92 0.87
CA PRO A 186 19.00 -18.54 0.60
C PRO A 186 19.38 -18.47 -0.88
N SER A 187 18.39 -18.46 -1.78
CA SER A 187 18.57 -18.35 -3.22
C SER A 187 17.46 -17.50 -3.85
N TYR A 188 17.78 -16.85 -4.96
CA TYR A 188 16.87 -16.07 -5.80
C TYR A 188 16.64 -16.71 -7.18
N ASP A 189 16.81 -18.01 -7.27
CA ASP A 189 16.62 -18.79 -8.51
C ASP A 189 15.14 -19.17 -8.73
N SER A 190 14.31 -19.04 -7.71
CA SER A 190 12.87 -19.35 -7.76
C SER A 190 12.01 -18.08 -7.76
N PRO A 191 10.89 -18.03 -8.52
CA PRO A 191 9.91 -16.95 -8.47
C PRO A 191 9.37 -16.69 -7.06
N SER A 192 9.27 -17.73 -6.22
CA SER A 192 8.84 -17.64 -4.82
C SER A 192 9.76 -16.77 -3.95
N SER A 193 10.99 -16.49 -4.38
CA SER A 193 11.93 -15.60 -3.68
C SER A 193 11.66 -14.13 -3.92
N PHE A 194 10.73 -13.79 -4.80
CA PHE A 194 10.36 -12.42 -5.13
C PHE A 194 8.96 -12.07 -4.65
N ARG A 195 8.70 -10.77 -4.56
CA ARG A 195 7.37 -10.17 -4.43
C ARG A 195 7.12 -9.34 -5.66
N ILE A 196 5.98 -9.51 -6.29
CA ILE A 196 5.55 -8.57 -7.32
C ILE A 196 4.77 -7.43 -6.66
N ILE A 197 5.16 -6.19 -6.97
CA ILE A 197 4.39 -5.01 -6.64
C ILE A 197 3.81 -4.46 -7.92
N VAL A 198 2.49 -4.32 -7.94
CA VAL A 198 1.74 -3.90 -9.12
C VAL A 198 1.33 -2.44 -8.96
N PHE A 199 1.71 -1.61 -9.93
CA PHE A 199 1.35 -0.20 -9.97
C PHE A 199 0.21 0.01 -10.95
N LEU A 200 -0.99 0.09 -10.41
CA LEU A 200 -2.21 0.43 -11.13
C LEU A 200 -2.24 1.92 -11.48
N GLN A 201 -3.07 2.26 -12.46
CA GLN A 201 -3.35 3.64 -12.80
C GLN A 201 -3.98 4.39 -11.62
N THR A 202 -3.64 5.66 -11.49
CA THR A 202 -4.12 6.48 -10.36
C THR A 202 -5.64 6.63 -10.34
N ILE A 203 -6.28 6.72 -11.51
CA ILE A 203 -7.75 6.77 -11.62
C ILE A 203 -8.41 5.48 -11.13
N SER A 204 -7.83 4.31 -11.46
CA SER A 204 -8.32 3.02 -10.96
C SER A 204 -8.22 2.91 -9.45
N LYS A 205 -7.12 3.40 -8.87
CA LYS A 205 -6.94 3.44 -7.41
C LYS A 205 -7.97 4.32 -6.70
N ILE A 206 -8.48 5.38 -7.34
CA ILE A 206 -9.55 6.21 -6.78
C ILE A 206 -10.83 5.38 -6.74
N LEU A 207 -11.21 4.75 -7.86
CA LEU A 207 -12.39 3.91 -7.94
C LEU A 207 -12.33 2.74 -6.95
N GLU A 208 -11.22 2.02 -6.89
CA GLU A 208 -11.00 0.92 -5.94
C GLU A 208 -11.15 1.36 -4.48
N ARG A 209 -10.67 2.55 -4.12
CA ARG A 209 -10.82 3.10 -2.76
C ARG A 209 -12.27 3.39 -2.41
N ILE A 210 -13.05 3.90 -3.36
CA ILE A 210 -14.47 4.15 -3.18
C ILE A 210 -15.20 2.82 -2.95
N VAL A 211 -14.97 1.83 -3.83
CA VAL A 211 -15.55 0.49 -3.70
C VAL A 211 -15.15 -0.16 -2.37
N ALA A 212 -13.89 -0.14 -2.02
CA ALA A 212 -13.39 -0.72 -0.76
C ALA A 212 -14.02 -0.03 0.47
N SER A 213 -14.21 1.29 0.41
CA SER A 213 -14.87 2.04 1.49
C SER A 213 -16.33 1.62 1.64
N ARG A 214 -17.06 1.52 0.53
CA ARG A 214 -18.48 1.06 0.52
C ARG A 214 -18.60 -0.37 1.03
N LEU A 215 -17.78 -1.29 0.50
CA LEU A 215 -17.76 -2.69 0.95
C LEU A 215 -17.47 -2.81 2.44
N SER A 216 -16.49 -2.05 2.95
CA SER A 216 -16.15 -2.05 4.37
C SER A 216 -17.31 -1.52 5.23
N ALA A 217 -18.03 -0.51 4.77
CA ALA A 217 -19.21 0.02 5.46
C ALA A 217 -20.34 -1.01 5.50
N ILE A 218 -20.68 -1.60 4.35
CA ILE A 218 -21.71 -2.63 4.24
C ILE A 218 -21.36 -3.83 5.14
N ALA A 219 -20.13 -4.35 5.02
CA ALA A 219 -19.70 -5.53 5.79
C ALA A 219 -19.79 -5.33 7.30
N ARG A 220 -19.59 -4.09 7.78
CA ARG A 220 -19.80 -3.74 9.19
C ARG A 220 -21.29 -3.66 9.56
N CYS A 221 -22.07 -2.97 8.72
CA CYS A 221 -23.49 -2.78 8.99
C CYS A 221 -24.28 -4.11 9.05
N VAL A 222 -23.93 -5.07 8.18
CA VAL A 222 -24.61 -6.37 8.13
C VAL A 222 -23.93 -7.45 9.00
N GLY A 223 -22.89 -7.10 9.76
CA GLY A 223 -22.22 -8.04 10.66
C GLY A 223 -21.46 -9.17 9.95
N LEU A 224 -21.05 -8.98 8.68
CA LEU A 224 -20.29 -9.99 7.93
C LEU A 224 -18.90 -10.22 8.47
N LEU A 225 -18.34 -9.24 9.19
CA LEU A 225 -16.99 -9.31 9.73
C LEU A 225 -17.04 -9.78 11.18
N HIS A 226 -16.23 -10.78 11.49
CA HIS A 226 -16.07 -11.22 12.88
C HIS A 226 -15.55 -10.07 13.74
N HIS A 227 -16.06 -9.92 14.97
CA HIS A 227 -15.70 -8.82 15.88
C HIS A 227 -14.19 -8.72 16.20
N ASN A 228 -13.48 -9.86 16.15
CA ASN A 228 -12.02 -9.92 16.36
C ASN A 228 -11.20 -9.69 15.08
N GLN A 229 -11.83 -9.41 13.94
CA GLN A 229 -11.10 -9.14 12.72
C GLN A 229 -10.51 -7.72 12.76
N CYS A 230 -9.20 -7.62 12.91
CA CYS A 230 -8.48 -6.35 12.91
C CYS A 230 -7.71 -6.09 11.61
N GLY A 231 -7.49 -7.13 10.79
CA GLY A 231 -6.75 -7.00 9.53
C GLY A 231 -7.58 -6.32 8.44
N SER A 232 -6.92 -5.43 7.67
CA SER A 232 -7.50 -4.75 6.50
C SER A 232 -8.71 -3.84 6.77
N LEU A 233 -8.99 -3.53 8.02
CA LEU A 233 -10.05 -2.61 8.41
C LEU A 233 -9.50 -1.22 8.72
N PRO A 234 -10.27 -0.15 8.40
CA PRO A 234 -9.91 1.20 8.77
C PRO A 234 -9.74 1.33 10.28
N SER A 235 -8.67 2.00 10.72
CA SER A 235 -8.34 2.29 12.13
C SER A 235 -7.98 1.06 12.98
N LEU A 236 -7.95 -0.15 12.44
CA LEU A 236 -7.51 -1.37 13.10
C LEU A 236 -6.22 -1.91 12.46
N SER A 237 -5.44 -2.63 13.26
CA SER A 237 -4.18 -3.23 12.81
C SER A 237 -3.98 -4.60 13.47
N SER A 238 -3.11 -5.43 12.91
CA SER A 238 -2.71 -6.69 13.51
C SER A 238 -2.10 -6.52 14.93
N PHE A 239 -1.55 -5.35 15.21
CA PHE A 239 -1.04 -5.02 16.53
C PHE A 239 -2.17 -4.94 17.58
N ASP A 240 -3.34 -4.45 17.19
CA ASP A 240 -4.50 -4.37 18.10
C ASP A 240 -4.96 -5.78 18.52
N THR A 241 -4.92 -6.74 17.58
CA THR A 241 -5.19 -8.17 17.88
C THR A 241 -4.16 -8.74 18.85
N CYS A 242 -2.87 -8.48 18.62
CA CYS A 242 -1.81 -8.95 19.52
C CYS A 242 -1.94 -8.35 20.92
N THR A 243 -2.35 -7.08 21.02
CA THR A 243 -2.57 -6.42 22.31
C THR A 243 -3.75 -7.03 23.05
N ALA A 244 -4.88 -7.23 22.36
CA ALA A 244 -6.06 -7.86 22.94
C ALA A 244 -5.76 -9.29 23.44
N LEU A 245 -4.99 -10.08 22.66
CA LEU A 245 -4.57 -11.41 23.09
C LEU A 245 -3.66 -11.35 24.34
N ALA A 246 -2.70 -10.43 24.36
CA ALA A 246 -1.81 -10.26 25.52
C ALA A 246 -2.57 -9.83 26.79
N ASP A 247 -3.56 -8.98 26.64
CA ASP A 247 -4.41 -8.54 27.76
C ASP A 247 -5.32 -9.69 28.25
N MET A 248 -5.86 -10.51 27.32
CA MET A 248 -6.63 -11.71 27.67
C MET A 248 -5.78 -12.71 28.46
N VAL A 249 -4.54 -12.95 28.05
CA VAL A 249 -3.63 -13.87 28.78
C VAL A 249 -3.31 -13.33 30.18
N ARG A 250 -3.13 -12.02 30.34
CA ARG A 250 -2.87 -11.40 31.65
C ARG A 250 -4.06 -11.48 32.61
N THR A 251 -5.27 -11.45 32.10
CA THR A 251 -6.48 -11.53 32.93
C THR A 251 -6.83 -12.95 33.34
N LEU A 252 -6.21 -13.97 32.71
CA LEU A 252 -6.38 -15.37 33.05
C LEU A 252 -5.31 -15.91 34.02
N GLN A 253 -4.32 -15.09 34.35
CA GLN A 253 -3.31 -15.37 35.38
C GLN A 253 -3.66 -14.71 36.70
#